data_e47b72f71cc851c8a62f90d83bad282f
#
_entry.id   e47b72f71cc851c8a62f90d83bad282f
#
_cell.length_a   1.000
_cell.length_b   1.000
_cell.length_c   1.000
_cell.angle_alpha   90.00
_cell.angle_beta   90.00
_cell.angle_gamma   90.00
#
_symmetry.space_group_name_H-M   'P 1'
#
loop_
_entity.id
_entity.type
_entity.pdbx_description
1 polymer ?
#
loop_
_entity_poly.entity_id
_entity_poly.type
_entity_poly.pdbx_seq_one_letter_code
_entity_poly.pdbx_strand_id
1 'polypeptide(L)'
;NEHLPVIIDAGETRYWVRKIVPLQNDDTDFLHKLKAEIPAFLHFLAHRTLSTEKESRMWFNPKLLHTEALRKIIRSNRNRLEIEMAELLLDIMASMGVGSVSFCLNDIVPLLVCSQVKAEKPQVRKVVQEIWKLTPASNSLSYTTYQYDYNRECHYSPVRKIGRYYTVSKAQLETL
;
A
#
# COMPACT_ATOMS: atom_id res chain seq x y z
N ASN A 1 4.84 -0.63 22.17
CA ASN A 1 3.85 -1.62 21.68
C ASN A 1 3.55 -1.32 20.21
N GLU A 2 4.18 -2.09 19.32
CA GLU A 2 4.03 -1.95 17.86
C GLU A 2 2.83 -2.77 17.32
N HIS A 3 1.92 -3.19 18.16
CA HIS A 3 0.72 -3.88 17.70
C HIS A 3 -0.20 -2.87 17.03
N LEU A 4 -0.43 -3.07 15.74
CA LEU A 4 -1.34 -2.26 14.95
C LEU A 4 -2.76 -2.54 15.41
N PRO A 5 -3.42 -1.59 16.04
CA PRO A 5 -4.68 -1.86 16.74
C PRO A 5 -5.88 -1.96 15.80
N VAL A 6 -5.74 -1.55 14.54
CA VAL A 6 -6.87 -1.45 13.60
C VAL A 6 -6.43 -1.80 12.18
N ILE A 7 -7.24 -2.59 11.48
CA ILE A 7 -7.10 -2.85 10.05
C ILE A 7 -7.75 -1.68 9.30
N ILE A 8 -6.97 -0.96 8.51
CA ILE A 8 -7.44 0.20 7.73
C ILE A 8 -7.12 -0.05 6.25
N ASP A 9 -8.16 -0.02 5.41
CA ASP A 9 -8.01 -0.20 3.97
C ASP A 9 -7.54 1.09 3.28
N ALA A 10 -6.91 0.94 2.12
CA ALA A 10 -6.53 2.07 1.29
C ALA A 10 -7.77 2.85 0.83
N GLY A 11 -7.75 4.18 1.00
CA GLY A 11 -8.89 5.06 0.67
C GLY A 11 -9.92 5.22 1.79
N GLU A 12 -9.71 4.62 2.96
CA GLU A 12 -10.56 4.81 4.13
C GLU A 12 -10.43 6.25 4.67
N THR A 13 -11.54 6.95 4.82
CA THR A 13 -11.59 8.36 5.25
C THR A 13 -12.14 8.57 6.66
N ARG A 14 -12.52 7.49 7.35
CA ARG A 14 -13.08 7.55 8.70
C ARG A 14 -12.01 7.68 9.79
N TYR A 15 -10.74 7.41 9.47
CA TYR A 15 -9.66 7.40 10.43
C TYR A 15 -8.70 8.57 10.21
N TRP A 16 -8.45 9.32 11.27
CA TRP A 16 -7.40 10.31 11.36
C TRP A 16 -6.34 9.80 12.34
N VAL A 17 -5.26 9.25 11.80
CA VAL A 17 -4.21 8.62 12.60
C VAL A 17 -3.07 9.61 12.82
N ARG A 18 -2.72 9.82 14.08
CA ARG A 18 -1.57 10.63 14.49
C ARG A 18 -0.67 9.84 15.41
N LYS A 19 0.63 9.94 15.21
CA LYS A 19 1.63 9.46 16.17
C LYS A 19 1.84 10.55 17.20
N ILE A 20 1.57 10.24 18.48
CA ILE A 20 1.85 11.13 19.61
C ILE A 20 3.24 10.79 20.11
N VAL A 21 4.08 11.81 20.26
CA VAL A 21 5.41 11.65 20.84
C VAL A 21 5.24 11.40 22.34
N PRO A 22 5.92 10.40 22.92
CA PRO A 22 5.90 10.20 24.37
C PRO A 22 6.39 11.44 25.11
N LEU A 23 5.86 11.66 26.29
CA LEU A 23 6.38 12.72 27.18
C LEU A 23 7.86 12.43 27.49
N GLN A 24 8.68 13.47 27.42
CA GLN A 24 10.12 13.34 27.65
C GLN A 24 10.44 13.03 29.13
N ASN A 25 9.59 13.49 30.04
CA ASN A 25 9.71 13.25 31.47
C ASN A 25 8.38 12.76 32.04
N ASP A 26 8.44 11.82 32.96
CA ASP A 26 7.27 11.40 33.73
C ASP A 26 6.87 12.54 34.69
N ASP A 27 5.65 13.00 34.55
CA ASP A 27 5.06 14.03 35.41
C ASP A 27 3.91 13.40 36.21
N THR A 28 4.14 13.14 37.49
CA THR A 28 3.12 12.54 38.39
C THR A 28 1.89 13.43 38.56
N ASP A 29 2.01 14.72 38.31
CA ASP A 29 0.94 15.72 38.42
C ASP A 29 0.28 16.06 37.07
N PHE A 30 0.67 15.37 36.02
CA PHE A 30 0.22 15.64 34.64
C PHE A 30 -1.31 15.68 34.52
N LEU A 31 -2.00 14.71 35.11
CA LEU A 31 -3.46 14.66 35.05
C LEU A 31 -4.12 15.85 35.76
N HIS A 32 -3.54 16.31 36.88
CA HIS A 32 -4.05 17.48 37.61
C HIS A 32 -3.86 18.75 36.80
N LYS A 33 -2.69 18.95 36.20
CA LYS A 33 -2.39 20.07 35.30
C LYS A 33 -3.32 20.09 34.08
N LEU A 34 -3.51 18.93 33.45
CA LEU A 34 -4.40 18.79 32.30
C LEU A 34 -5.85 19.18 32.65
N LYS A 35 -6.36 18.74 33.83
CA LYS A 35 -7.71 19.11 34.30
C LYS A 35 -7.84 20.61 34.55
N ALA A 36 -6.81 21.25 35.06
CA ALA A 36 -6.80 22.70 35.28
C ALA A 36 -6.83 23.51 33.98
N GLU A 37 -6.33 22.95 32.88
CA GLU A 37 -6.34 23.58 31.55
C GLU A 37 -7.67 23.44 30.80
N ILE A 38 -8.57 22.54 31.22
CA ILE A 38 -9.83 22.28 30.53
C ILE A 38 -10.66 23.57 30.31
N PRO A 39 -10.85 24.49 31.30
CA PRO A 39 -11.63 25.70 31.06
C PRO A 39 -11.02 26.61 29.97
N ALA A 40 -9.69 26.76 29.96
CA ALA A 40 -8.98 27.54 28.95
C ALA A 40 -9.12 26.91 27.57
N PHE A 41 -9.01 25.59 27.48
CA PHE A 41 -9.21 24.85 26.23
C PHE A 41 -10.65 24.96 25.70
N LEU A 42 -11.65 24.87 26.57
CA LEU A 42 -13.05 25.05 26.18
C LEU A 42 -13.31 26.49 25.70
N HIS A 43 -12.73 27.49 26.36
CA HIS A 43 -12.80 28.88 25.89
C HIS A 43 -12.18 29.04 24.51
N PHE A 44 -11.00 28.46 24.28
CA PHE A 44 -10.35 28.46 22.96
C PHE A 44 -11.25 27.82 21.89
N LEU A 45 -11.85 26.67 22.17
CA LEU A 45 -12.75 26.00 21.21
C LEU A 45 -14.00 26.81 20.90
N ALA A 46 -14.59 27.46 21.91
CA ALA A 46 -15.81 28.28 21.73
C ALA A 46 -15.59 29.51 20.85
N HIS A 47 -14.36 30.05 20.84
CA HIS A 47 -14.01 31.25 20.07
C HIS A 47 -13.24 30.95 18.78
N ARG A 48 -12.96 29.67 18.50
CA ARG A 48 -12.22 29.27 17.31
C ARG A 48 -13.12 29.31 16.07
N THR A 49 -12.69 30.04 15.06
CA THR A 49 -13.26 29.95 13.71
C THR A 49 -12.58 28.80 12.95
N LEU A 50 -13.37 28.03 12.22
CA LEU A 50 -12.82 26.99 11.35
C LEU A 50 -12.11 27.64 10.17
N SER A 51 -10.88 27.20 9.90
CA SER A 51 -10.05 27.71 8.79
C SER A 51 -10.36 27.05 7.44
N THR A 52 -11.23 26.05 7.44
CA THR A 52 -11.58 25.27 6.25
C THR A 52 -13.07 25.44 5.96
N GLU A 53 -13.40 25.67 4.69
CA GLU A 53 -14.79 25.65 4.23
C GLU A 53 -15.32 24.22 4.16
N LYS A 54 -16.63 24.08 4.29
CA LYS A 54 -17.30 22.78 4.15
C LYS A 54 -17.40 22.41 2.67
N GLU A 55 -16.43 21.63 2.17
CA GLU A 55 -16.42 21.17 0.78
C GLU A 55 -17.34 19.97 0.54
N SER A 56 -17.54 19.13 1.56
CA SER A 56 -18.32 17.89 1.44
C SER A 56 -18.99 17.54 2.78
N ARG A 57 -19.48 16.31 2.92
CA ARG A 57 -19.90 15.74 4.21
C ARG A 57 -18.77 15.83 5.26
N MET A 58 -17.52 15.77 4.84
CA MET A 58 -16.34 16.05 5.65
C MET A 58 -16.03 17.54 5.59
N TRP A 59 -15.87 18.20 6.72
CA TRP A 59 -15.56 19.64 6.84
C TRP A 59 -14.12 20.01 6.44
N PHE A 60 -13.39 19.07 5.84
CA PHE A 60 -11.99 19.26 5.43
C PHE A 60 -11.65 18.34 4.25
N ASN A 61 -10.67 18.76 3.49
CA ASN A 61 -10.18 17.98 2.36
C ASN A 61 -9.64 16.60 2.83
N PRO A 62 -10.11 15.48 2.25
CA PRO A 62 -9.64 14.13 2.62
C PRO A 62 -8.12 13.96 2.55
N LYS A 63 -7.41 14.74 1.75
CA LYS A 63 -5.94 14.71 1.68
C LYS A 63 -5.28 15.01 3.04
N LEU A 64 -5.92 15.78 3.91
CA LEU A 64 -5.42 16.08 5.26
C LEU A 64 -5.43 14.86 6.19
N LEU A 65 -6.19 13.82 5.86
CA LEU A 65 -6.20 12.54 6.59
C LEU A 65 -4.99 11.66 6.26
N HIS A 66 -4.34 11.87 5.12
CA HIS A 66 -3.21 11.07 4.64
C HIS A 66 -1.92 11.36 5.41
N THR A 67 -1.93 11.09 6.71
CA THR A 67 -0.75 11.21 7.56
C THR A 67 0.24 10.07 7.31
N GLU A 68 1.52 10.28 7.66
CA GLU A 68 2.53 9.21 7.58
C GLU A 68 2.18 8.01 8.48
N ALA A 69 1.60 8.28 9.66
CA ALA A 69 1.13 7.24 10.57
C ALA A 69 0.02 6.37 9.94
N LEU A 70 -0.94 6.98 9.26
CA LEU A 70 -1.98 6.26 8.52
C LEU A 70 -1.37 5.41 7.40
N ARG A 71 -0.44 5.97 6.62
CA ARG A 71 0.25 5.21 5.55
C ARG A 71 1.01 4.00 6.10
N LYS A 72 1.66 4.12 7.26
CA LYS A 72 2.33 2.98 7.91
C LYS A 72 1.35 1.87 8.27
N ILE A 73 0.19 2.22 8.86
CA ILE A 73 -0.84 1.23 9.21
C ILE A 73 -1.36 0.53 7.96
N ILE A 74 -1.73 1.28 6.92
CA ILE A 74 -2.20 0.70 5.65
C ILE A 74 -1.15 -0.25 5.06
N ARG A 75 0.13 0.14 5.03
CA ARG A 75 1.22 -0.71 4.52
C ARG A 75 1.40 -1.99 5.32
N SER A 76 1.30 -1.92 6.65
CA SER A 76 1.47 -3.10 7.51
C SER A 76 0.29 -4.08 7.45
N ASN A 77 -0.88 -3.61 7.00
CA ASN A 77 -2.07 -4.44 6.81
C ASN A 77 -2.11 -5.10 5.43
N ARG A 78 -1.11 -4.87 4.58
CA ARG A 78 -1.03 -5.52 3.28
C ARG A 78 -0.92 -7.04 3.45
N ASN A 79 -1.61 -7.74 2.58
CA ASN A 79 -1.45 -9.17 2.47
C ASN A 79 0.01 -9.48 2.10
N ARG A 80 0.64 -10.41 2.84
CA ARG A 80 2.01 -10.86 2.57
C ARG A 80 2.22 -11.21 1.09
N LEU A 81 1.26 -11.88 0.47
CA LEU A 81 1.32 -12.21 -0.96
C LEU A 81 1.39 -10.97 -1.85
N GLU A 82 0.68 -9.90 -1.52
CA GLU A 82 0.75 -8.62 -2.26
C GLU A 82 2.15 -8.02 -2.20
N ILE A 83 2.77 -8.00 -1.04
CA ILE A 83 4.13 -7.49 -0.84
C ILE A 83 5.12 -8.30 -1.66
N GLU A 84 5.10 -9.62 -1.52
CA GLU A 84 6.01 -10.53 -2.24
C GLU A 84 5.83 -10.42 -3.77
N MET A 85 4.59 -10.25 -4.25
CA MET A 85 4.32 -10.02 -5.67
C MET A 85 4.87 -8.68 -6.16
N ALA A 86 4.72 -7.62 -5.37
CA ALA A 86 5.23 -6.30 -5.73
C ALA A 86 6.76 -6.30 -5.76
N GLU A 87 7.41 -6.89 -4.76
CA GLU A 87 8.87 -7.04 -4.69
C GLU A 87 9.42 -7.84 -5.87
N LEU A 88 8.79 -8.99 -6.18
CA LEU A 88 9.16 -9.82 -7.33
C LEU A 88 9.12 -9.03 -8.65
N LEU A 89 8.03 -8.28 -8.89
CA LEU A 89 7.89 -7.50 -10.13
C LEU A 89 8.85 -6.33 -10.19
N LEU A 90 9.14 -5.66 -9.07
CA LEU A 90 10.15 -4.61 -8.99
C LEU A 90 11.57 -5.16 -9.23
N ASP A 91 11.87 -6.36 -8.71
CA ASP A 91 13.14 -7.03 -8.96
C ASP A 91 13.32 -7.39 -10.43
N ILE A 92 12.28 -7.93 -11.08
CA ILE A 92 12.29 -8.16 -12.53
C ILE A 92 12.53 -6.85 -13.29
N MET A 93 11.84 -5.76 -12.92
CA MET A 93 12.02 -4.45 -13.57
C MET A 93 13.43 -3.92 -13.40
N ALA A 94 14.01 -4.04 -12.21
CA ALA A 94 15.37 -3.62 -11.91
C ALA A 94 16.41 -4.45 -12.69
N SER A 95 16.29 -5.78 -12.64
CA SER A 95 17.23 -6.71 -13.29
C SER A 95 17.21 -6.61 -14.81
N MET A 96 16.04 -6.35 -15.39
CA MET A 96 15.85 -6.27 -16.84
C MET A 96 15.93 -4.83 -17.40
N GLY A 97 16.03 -3.82 -16.53
CA GLY A 97 16.07 -2.41 -16.93
C GLY A 97 14.80 -1.92 -17.60
N VAL A 98 13.62 -2.44 -17.19
CA VAL A 98 12.32 -2.09 -17.79
C VAL A 98 11.45 -1.33 -16.82
N GLY A 99 10.64 -0.39 -17.32
CA GLY A 99 9.73 0.43 -16.52
C GLY A 99 8.36 -0.20 -16.26
N SER A 100 8.06 -1.32 -16.93
CA SER A 100 6.79 -2.06 -16.78
C SER A 100 6.97 -3.53 -17.10
N VAL A 101 6.13 -4.36 -16.50
CA VAL A 101 6.08 -5.81 -16.74
C VAL A 101 4.68 -6.23 -17.12
N SER A 102 4.59 -7.07 -18.16
CA SER A 102 3.36 -7.72 -18.59
C SER A 102 3.36 -9.20 -18.20
N PHE A 103 2.26 -9.68 -17.66
CA PHE A 103 2.15 -11.05 -17.16
C PHE A 103 0.73 -11.58 -17.17
N CYS A 104 0.59 -12.90 -17.28
CA CYS A 104 -0.61 -13.64 -16.91
C CYS A 104 -0.48 -14.24 -15.51
N LEU A 105 -1.61 -14.63 -14.90
CA LEU A 105 -1.58 -15.31 -13.60
C LEU A 105 -0.71 -16.58 -13.62
N ASN A 106 -0.69 -17.28 -14.78
CA ASN A 106 0.13 -18.48 -14.98
C ASN A 106 1.64 -18.20 -15.02
N ASP A 107 2.05 -16.97 -15.27
CA ASP A 107 3.46 -16.58 -15.31
C ASP A 107 3.97 -16.24 -13.92
N ILE A 108 3.15 -15.58 -13.10
CA ILE A 108 3.52 -15.12 -11.76
C ILE A 108 3.60 -16.27 -10.75
N VAL A 109 2.68 -17.23 -10.80
CA VAL A 109 2.65 -18.34 -9.84
C VAL A 109 3.96 -19.13 -9.79
N PRO A 110 4.56 -19.55 -10.92
CA PRO A 110 5.86 -20.23 -10.89
C PRO A 110 6.99 -19.36 -10.33
N LEU A 111 6.99 -18.06 -10.62
CA LEU A 111 8.00 -17.12 -10.12
C LEU A 111 7.92 -16.98 -8.59
N LEU A 112 6.70 -16.89 -8.03
CA LEU A 112 6.48 -16.87 -6.59
C LEU A 112 6.95 -18.16 -5.92
N VAL A 113 6.72 -19.31 -6.54
CA VAL A 113 7.22 -20.59 -6.04
C VAL A 113 8.75 -20.62 -6.01
N CYS A 114 9.41 -20.08 -7.03
CA CYS A 114 10.88 -19.94 -7.04
C CYS A 114 11.37 -19.03 -5.90
N SER A 115 10.62 -18.02 -5.54
CA SER A 115 10.88 -17.15 -4.38
C SER A 115 10.39 -17.73 -3.04
N GLN A 116 10.09 -19.02 -2.98
CA GLN A 116 9.60 -19.76 -1.80
C GLN A 116 8.24 -19.27 -1.26
N VAL A 117 7.48 -18.56 -2.06
CA VAL A 117 6.13 -18.10 -1.71
C VAL A 117 5.10 -19.07 -2.27
N LYS A 118 4.39 -19.76 -1.38
CA LYS A 118 3.27 -20.62 -1.78
C LYS A 118 2.05 -19.74 -2.09
N ALA A 119 1.69 -19.66 -3.35
CA ALA A 119 0.52 -18.93 -3.79
C ALA A 119 -0.26 -19.71 -4.86
N GLU A 120 -1.58 -19.65 -4.75
CA GLU A 120 -2.49 -20.23 -5.72
C GLU A 120 -3.05 -19.16 -6.65
N LYS A 121 -3.43 -19.56 -7.88
CA LYS A 121 -4.04 -18.64 -8.87
C LYS A 121 -5.20 -17.79 -8.35
N PRO A 122 -6.14 -18.30 -7.55
CA PRO A 122 -7.23 -17.48 -7.00
C PRO A 122 -6.72 -16.36 -6.11
N GLN A 123 -5.69 -16.61 -5.29
CA GLN A 123 -5.09 -15.62 -4.40
C GLN A 123 -4.38 -14.53 -5.21
N VAL A 124 -3.56 -14.93 -6.19
CA VAL A 124 -2.88 -14.00 -7.12
C VAL A 124 -3.90 -13.16 -7.90
N ARG A 125 -5.00 -13.78 -8.37
CA ARG A 125 -6.08 -13.06 -9.04
C ARG A 125 -6.71 -12.00 -8.16
N LYS A 126 -6.96 -12.32 -6.89
CA LYS A 126 -7.51 -11.38 -5.91
C LYS A 126 -6.60 -10.17 -5.75
N VAL A 127 -5.29 -10.37 -5.59
CA VAL A 127 -4.32 -9.27 -5.51
C VAL A 127 -4.37 -8.40 -6.77
N VAL A 128 -4.28 -9.01 -7.95
CA VAL A 128 -4.20 -8.28 -9.23
C VAL A 128 -5.48 -7.52 -9.55
N GLN A 129 -6.65 -8.13 -9.35
CA GLN A 129 -7.93 -7.57 -9.79
C GLN A 129 -8.62 -6.73 -8.70
N GLU A 130 -8.58 -7.16 -7.44
CA GLU A 130 -9.32 -6.50 -6.35
C GLU A 130 -8.46 -5.47 -5.62
N ILE A 131 -7.16 -5.76 -5.40
CA ILE A 131 -6.27 -4.86 -4.65
C ILE A 131 -5.62 -3.87 -5.61
N TRP A 132 -4.91 -4.35 -6.64
CA TRP A 132 -4.24 -3.49 -7.62
C TRP A 132 -5.19 -2.92 -8.68
N LYS A 133 -6.42 -3.44 -8.76
CA LYS A 133 -7.47 -3.02 -9.71
C LYS A 133 -7.01 -3.02 -11.16
N LEU A 134 -6.11 -3.93 -11.51
CA LEU A 134 -5.64 -4.07 -12.88
C LEU A 134 -6.69 -4.78 -13.73
N THR A 135 -6.88 -4.28 -14.92
CA THR A 135 -7.75 -4.90 -15.94
C THR A 135 -6.90 -5.67 -16.94
N PRO A 136 -7.30 -6.89 -17.31
CA PRO A 136 -6.58 -7.64 -18.33
C PRO A 136 -6.80 -7.01 -19.72
N ALA A 137 -5.87 -7.24 -20.63
CA ALA A 137 -6.05 -6.88 -22.03
C ALA A 137 -7.37 -7.44 -22.57
N SER A 138 -8.11 -6.65 -23.35
CA SER A 138 -9.43 -7.03 -23.88
C SER A 138 -9.38 -8.27 -24.78
N ASN A 139 -8.27 -8.43 -25.52
CA ASN A 139 -8.04 -9.54 -26.45
C ASN A 139 -6.77 -10.33 -26.07
N SER A 140 -6.66 -11.55 -26.61
CA SER A 140 -5.41 -12.31 -26.55
C SER A 140 -4.41 -11.70 -27.52
N LEU A 141 -3.38 -11.06 -26.99
CA LEU A 141 -2.33 -10.41 -27.75
C LEU A 141 -0.97 -11.00 -27.34
N SER A 142 0.03 -10.76 -28.21
CA SER A 142 1.41 -11.12 -27.90
C SER A 142 1.97 -10.16 -26.85
N TYR A 143 2.60 -10.69 -25.82
CA TYR A 143 3.26 -9.92 -24.76
C TYR A 143 4.59 -10.57 -24.36
N THR A 144 5.47 -9.81 -23.76
CA THR A 144 6.73 -10.31 -23.19
C THR A 144 6.56 -10.44 -21.69
N THR A 145 6.81 -11.64 -21.18
CA THR A 145 6.87 -11.95 -19.76
C THR A 145 8.27 -12.45 -19.40
N TYR A 146 8.52 -12.76 -18.14
CA TYR A 146 9.81 -13.17 -17.66
C TYR A 146 9.72 -14.53 -16.97
N GLN A 147 10.78 -15.31 -17.09
CA GLN A 147 10.92 -16.61 -16.40
C GLN A 147 12.22 -16.61 -15.61
N TYR A 148 12.25 -17.36 -14.52
CA TYR A 148 13.47 -17.56 -13.75
C TYR A 148 14.47 -18.39 -14.57
N ASP A 149 15.70 -17.93 -14.66
CA ASP A 149 16.79 -18.61 -15.38
C ASP A 149 17.97 -18.81 -14.46
N TYR A 150 18.14 -20.03 -14.01
CA TYR A 150 19.23 -20.41 -13.09
C TYR A 150 20.63 -20.31 -13.71
N ASN A 151 20.73 -20.21 -15.03
CA ASN A 151 21.99 -20.20 -15.75
C ASN A 151 22.48 -18.78 -16.08
N ARG A 152 21.73 -17.75 -15.70
CA ARG A 152 22.09 -16.35 -15.98
C ARG A 152 22.36 -15.56 -14.71
N GLU A 153 23.30 -14.63 -14.80
CA GLU A 153 23.60 -13.70 -13.69
C GLU A 153 22.37 -12.85 -13.29
N CYS A 154 21.52 -12.50 -14.26
CA CYS A 154 20.32 -11.69 -14.03
C CYS A 154 19.12 -12.48 -13.49
N HIS A 155 19.23 -13.78 -13.30
CA HIS A 155 18.16 -14.67 -12.82
C HIS A 155 16.85 -14.67 -13.62
N TYR A 156 16.65 -13.77 -14.58
CA TYR A 156 15.43 -13.67 -15.40
C TYR A 156 15.76 -13.66 -16.90
N SER A 157 14.89 -14.31 -17.68
CA SER A 157 14.94 -14.28 -19.14
C SER A 157 13.59 -13.87 -19.73
N PRO A 158 13.57 -13.01 -20.77
CA PRO A 158 12.34 -12.63 -21.44
C PRO A 158 11.80 -13.76 -22.29
N VAL A 159 10.48 -13.99 -22.22
CA VAL A 159 9.75 -14.99 -23.00
C VAL A 159 8.53 -14.35 -23.64
N ARG A 160 8.37 -14.56 -24.94
CA ARG A 160 7.19 -14.06 -25.67
C ARG A 160 6.06 -15.08 -25.58
N LYS A 161 4.88 -14.63 -25.17
CA LYS A 161 3.67 -15.44 -25.04
C LYS A 161 2.47 -14.75 -25.68
N ILE A 162 1.39 -15.49 -25.89
CA ILE A 162 0.12 -14.99 -26.39
C ILE A 162 -0.96 -15.27 -25.34
N GLY A 163 -1.73 -14.25 -24.99
CA GLY A 163 -2.81 -14.39 -24.00
C GLY A 163 -3.41 -13.05 -23.58
N ARG A 164 -4.38 -13.11 -22.68
CA ARG A 164 -4.88 -11.94 -21.95
C ARG A 164 -3.93 -11.68 -20.77
N TYR A 165 -3.24 -10.60 -20.82
CA TYR A 165 -2.21 -10.24 -19.82
C TYR A 165 -2.60 -8.97 -19.07
N TYR A 166 -2.01 -8.81 -17.91
CA TYR A 166 -2.00 -7.59 -17.12
C TYR A 166 -0.68 -6.86 -17.35
N THR A 167 -0.70 -5.55 -17.26
CA THR A 167 0.53 -4.73 -17.28
C THR A 167 0.55 -3.87 -16.03
N VAL A 168 1.71 -3.81 -15.39
CA VAL A 168 1.96 -2.96 -14.23
C VAL A 168 3.23 -2.17 -14.45
N SER A 169 3.22 -0.90 -14.09
CA SER A 169 4.38 -0.02 -14.14
C SER A 169 5.05 0.10 -12.77
N LYS A 170 6.33 0.47 -12.78
CA LYS A 170 7.10 0.73 -11.57
C LYS A 170 6.41 1.78 -10.67
N ALA A 171 5.97 2.89 -11.26
CA ALA A 171 5.27 3.95 -10.54
C ALA A 171 3.98 3.47 -9.85
N GLN A 172 3.23 2.55 -10.46
CA GLN A 172 2.05 1.95 -9.83
C GLN A 172 2.41 1.11 -8.61
N LEU A 173 3.49 0.29 -8.68
CA LEU A 173 3.92 -0.54 -7.56
C LEU A 173 4.52 0.28 -6.41
N GLU A 174 5.20 1.38 -6.70
CA GLU A 174 5.78 2.27 -5.69
C GLU A 174 4.71 3.14 -4.97
N THR A 175 3.55 3.34 -5.58
CA THR A 175 2.43 4.09 -4.98
C THR A 175 1.47 3.20 -4.19
N LEU A 176 1.55 1.90 -4.38
CA LEU A 176 0.85 0.91 -3.57
C LEU A 176 1.50 0.81 -2.19
#